data_6ba62a6e0c9d4a42d47af12ca962cb53
#
_entry.id   6ba62a6e0c9d4a42d47af12ca962cb53
#
_cell.length_a   1.000
_cell.length_b   1.000
_cell.length_c   1.000
_cell.angle_alpha   90.00
_cell.angle_beta   90.00
_cell.angle_gamma   90.00
#
_symmetry.space_group_name_H-M   'P 1'
#
loop_
_entity.id
_entity.type
_entity.pdbx_description
1 polymer ?
#
loop_
_entity_poly.entity_id
_entity_poly.type
_entity_poly.pdbx_seq_one_letter_code
_entity_poly.pdbx_strand_id
1 'polypeptide(L)'
;MPLDYLPAQHPQRAQLHNEIHARPPEALAAPVAIAHIVMWADAAQREASRAHLAALLRDQHQAMPDAHSTHLRANLGGFRLRWELHTEFVTWTFSVPLPADAWNQRAPAAATEAVPREWLSQLPGLCLCQLQLWVLPTREYDELPQLGELLREDSLVASSVAQGHGEVFTDFCVHADGSSRMVLLAGSMAPRRLGRLVQRLLEIETYRMAALLGLPAAREASSVLAFAERELAE
;
A
#
# COMPACT_ATOMS: atom_id res chain seq x y z
N MET A 1 -19.62 -29.12 -20.54
CA MET A 1 -20.90 -29.56 -19.94
C MET A 1 -20.92 -29.12 -18.50
N PRO A 2 -22.00 -28.46 -18.02
CA PRO A 2 -22.14 -28.22 -16.59
C PRO A 2 -22.18 -29.57 -15.87
N LEU A 3 -21.51 -29.68 -14.75
CA LEU A 3 -21.49 -30.88 -13.93
C LEU A 3 -22.71 -30.82 -13.00
N ASP A 4 -23.85 -31.33 -13.45
CA ASP A 4 -25.16 -31.22 -12.79
C ASP A 4 -25.23 -31.85 -11.38
N TYR A 5 -24.15 -32.54 -10.95
CA TYR A 5 -24.04 -33.11 -9.60
C TYR A 5 -23.38 -32.20 -8.58
N LEU A 6 -22.93 -31.00 -8.98
CA LEU A 6 -22.34 -30.05 -8.07
C LEU A 6 -23.40 -29.09 -7.46
N PRO A 7 -23.20 -28.61 -6.24
CA PRO A 7 -24.09 -27.62 -5.63
C PRO A 7 -24.23 -26.36 -6.49
N ALA A 8 -25.39 -25.73 -6.42
CA ALA A 8 -25.64 -24.44 -7.08
C ALA A 8 -24.61 -23.40 -6.63
N GLN A 9 -24.07 -22.69 -7.60
CA GLN A 9 -23.04 -21.66 -7.32
C GLN A 9 -23.72 -20.36 -6.89
N HIS A 10 -23.13 -19.67 -5.89
CA HIS A 10 -23.56 -18.33 -5.54
C HIS A 10 -23.38 -17.38 -6.74
N PRO A 11 -24.38 -16.54 -7.10
CA PRO A 11 -24.31 -15.69 -8.30
C PRO A 11 -23.06 -14.80 -8.38
N GLN A 12 -22.57 -14.31 -7.25
CA GLN A 12 -21.40 -13.45 -7.18
C GLN A 12 -20.07 -14.20 -7.05
N ARG A 13 -20.07 -15.54 -6.97
CA ARG A 13 -18.85 -16.33 -6.73
C ARG A 13 -17.75 -16.06 -7.75
N ALA A 14 -18.10 -16.02 -9.03
CA ALA A 14 -17.14 -15.76 -10.09
C ALA A 14 -16.56 -14.35 -9.99
N GLN A 15 -17.40 -13.35 -9.70
CA GLN A 15 -16.97 -11.97 -9.49
C GLN A 15 -16.03 -11.83 -8.29
N LEU A 16 -16.37 -12.44 -7.14
CA LEU A 16 -15.52 -12.44 -5.95
C LEU A 16 -14.19 -13.15 -6.18
N HIS A 17 -14.20 -14.28 -6.90
CA HIS A 17 -12.96 -14.98 -7.28
C HIS A 17 -12.07 -14.12 -8.18
N ASN A 18 -12.66 -13.46 -9.17
CA ASN A 18 -11.93 -12.59 -10.08
C ASN A 18 -11.31 -11.39 -9.34
N GLU A 19 -11.99 -10.83 -8.34
CA GLU A 19 -11.46 -9.75 -7.51
C GLU A 19 -10.17 -10.17 -6.78
N ILE A 20 -10.13 -11.38 -6.24
CA ILE A 20 -8.94 -11.92 -5.54
C ILE A 20 -7.82 -12.27 -6.52
N HIS A 21 -8.14 -12.83 -7.67
CA HIS A 21 -7.15 -13.31 -8.64
C HIS A 21 -6.61 -12.25 -9.60
N ALA A 22 -7.31 -11.14 -9.76
CA ALA A 22 -6.92 -10.06 -10.67
C ALA A 22 -5.62 -9.35 -10.28
N ARG A 23 -5.16 -9.51 -9.04
CA ARG A 23 -4.06 -8.74 -8.45
C ARG A 23 -2.93 -9.61 -7.87
N PRO A 24 -2.33 -10.52 -8.65
CA PRO A 24 -1.26 -11.37 -8.13
C PRO A 24 -0.05 -10.52 -7.71
N PRO A 25 0.68 -10.92 -6.64
CA PRO A 25 1.89 -10.23 -6.24
C PRO A 25 2.95 -10.30 -7.33
N GLU A 26 3.70 -9.21 -7.52
CA GLU A 26 4.87 -9.18 -8.40
C GLU A 26 6.12 -9.71 -7.69
N ALA A 27 7.02 -10.33 -8.45
CA ALA A 27 8.35 -10.62 -7.94
C ALA A 27 9.09 -9.30 -7.69
N LEU A 28 9.70 -9.17 -6.51
CA LEU A 28 10.40 -7.97 -6.08
C LEU A 28 11.84 -8.30 -5.70
N ALA A 29 12.77 -7.46 -6.10
CA ALA A 29 14.18 -7.55 -5.71
C ALA A 29 14.55 -6.36 -4.82
N ALA A 30 15.28 -6.61 -3.73
CA ALA A 30 15.89 -5.59 -2.91
C ALA A 30 17.28 -5.20 -3.49
N PRO A 31 17.73 -3.93 -3.33
CA PRO A 31 17.02 -2.84 -2.65
C PRO A 31 16.02 -2.11 -3.55
N VAL A 32 14.89 -1.68 -2.98
CA VAL A 32 13.84 -0.93 -3.69
C VAL A 32 13.10 0.00 -2.71
N ALA A 33 12.80 1.22 -3.15
CA ALA A 33 11.88 2.11 -2.47
C ALA A 33 10.48 1.94 -3.05
N ILE A 34 9.46 1.97 -2.19
CA ILE A 34 8.05 1.84 -2.56
C ILE A 34 7.28 2.95 -1.86
N ALA A 35 6.44 3.66 -2.62
CA ALA A 35 5.43 4.55 -2.08
C ALA A 35 4.05 3.97 -2.39
N HIS A 36 3.21 3.85 -1.36
CA HIS A 36 1.86 3.35 -1.50
C HIS A 36 0.88 4.41 -1.00
N ILE A 37 0.02 4.88 -1.90
CA ILE A 37 -0.95 5.94 -1.63
C ILE A 37 -2.34 5.37 -1.84
N VAL A 38 -3.20 5.52 -0.85
CA VAL A 38 -4.59 5.10 -0.87
C VAL A 38 -5.47 6.34 -0.84
N MET A 39 -6.25 6.52 -1.90
CA MET A 39 -7.17 7.64 -2.04
C MET A 39 -8.60 7.13 -1.79
N TRP A 40 -9.23 7.55 -0.70
CA TRP A 40 -10.67 7.36 -0.50
C TRP A 40 -11.43 8.13 -1.58
N ALA A 41 -12.28 7.44 -2.33
CA ALA A 41 -12.84 7.98 -3.56
C ALA A 41 -14.28 7.52 -3.77
N ASP A 42 -15.17 8.47 -4.01
CA ASP A 42 -16.54 8.19 -4.51
C ASP A 42 -16.52 7.71 -5.98
N ALA A 43 -17.71 7.44 -6.54
CA ALA A 43 -17.81 6.93 -7.90
C ALA A 43 -17.23 7.90 -8.94
N ALA A 44 -17.48 9.21 -8.79
CA ALA A 44 -16.98 10.23 -9.70
C ALA A 44 -15.46 10.40 -9.60
N GLN A 45 -14.91 10.35 -8.39
CA GLN A 45 -13.48 10.43 -8.12
C GLN A 45 -12.73 9.18 -8.62
N ARG A 46 -13.35 7.99 -8.52
CA ARG A 46 -12.79 6.76 -9.11
C ARG A 46 -12.72 6.85 -10.63
N GLU A 47 -13.73 7.42 -11.28
CA GLU A 47 -13.67 7.65 -12.72
C GLU A 47 -12.63 8.74 -13.08
N ALA A 48 -12.54 9.81 -12.29
CA ALA A 48 -11.50 10.82 -12.44
C ALA A 48 -10.10 10.22 -12.28
N SER A 49 -9.91 9.19 -11.45
CA SER A 49 -8.63 8.51 -11.31
C SER A 49 -8.18 7.80 -12.59
N ARG A 50 -9.12 7.28 -13.40
CA ARG A 50 -8.82 6.70 -14.72
C ARG A 50 -8.32 7.77 -15.69
N ALA A 51 -8.98 8.94 -15.71
CA ALA A 51 -8.57 10.07 -16.55
C ALA A 51 -7.20 10.60 -16.13
N HIS A 52 -6.94 10.66 -14.82
CA HIS A 52 -5.67 11.09 -14.24
C HIS A 52 -4.52 10.11 -14.59
N LEU A 53 -4.77 8.80 -14.47
CA LEU A 53 -3.85 7.75 -14.94
C LEU A 53 -3.57 7.89 -16.45
N ALA A 54 -4.61 8.10 -17.23
CA ALA A 54 -4.52 8.26 -18.67
C ALA A 54 -3.63 9.45 -19.09
N ALA A 55 -3.68 10.55 -18.34
CA ALA A 55 -2.80 11.69 -18.58
C ALA A 55 -1.33 11.30 -18.41
N LEU A 56 -0.98 10.65 -17.29
CA LEU A 56 0.39 10.20 -17.05
C LEU A 56 0.89 9.22 -18.11
N LEU A 57 0.05 8.25 -18.51
CA LEU A 57 0.44 7.27 -19.53
C LEU A 57 0.69 7.91 -20.89
N ARG A 58 -0.13 8.91 -21.30
CA ARG A 58 0.10 9.69 -22.54
C ARG A 58 1.42 10.45 -22.50
N ASP A 59 1.70 11.13 -21.39
CA ASP A 59 2.94 11.90 -21.21
C ASP A 59 4.18 10.99 -21.27
N GLN A 60 4.02 9.73 -20.84
CA GLN A 60 5.07 8.71 -20.86
C GLN A 60 5.01 7.80 -22.12
N HIS A 61 4.22 8.14 -23.12
CA HIS A 61 4.04 7.37 -24.37
C HIS A 61 3.72 5.89 -24.14
N GLN A 62 2.94 5.58 -23.11
CA GLN A 62 2.51 4.23 -22.75
C GLN A 62 1.12 3.90 -23.31
N ALA A 63 0.88 2.61 -23.52
CA ALA A 63 -0.44 2.12 -23.93
C ALA A 63 -1.50 2.39 -22.84
N MET A 64 -2.69 2.79 -23.30
CA MET A 64 -3.83 3.02 -22.43
C MET A 64 -4.42 1.68 -21.98
N PRO A 65 -4.85 1.56 -20.70
CA PRO A 65 -5.60 0.40 -20.26
C PRO A 65 -6.97 0.33 -20.92
N ASP A 66 -7.54 -0.87 -20.97
CA ASP A 66 -8.95 -1.06 -21.34
C ASP A 66 -9.86 -0.22 -20.42
N ALA A 67 -10.97 0.29 -20.98
CA ALA A 67 -11.93 1.14 -20.25
C ALA A 67 -12.54 0.44 -19.00
N HIS A 68 -12.59 -0.88 -18.99
CA HIS A 68 -13.10 -1.69 -17.88
C HIS A 68 -12.00 -2.20 -16.94
N SER A 69 -10.73 -1.90 -17.22
CA SER A 69 -9.64 -2.34 -16.36
C SER A 69 -9.77 -1.75 -14.97
N THR A 70 -9.67 -2.59 -13.95
CA THR A 70 -9.65 -2.21 -12.53
C THR A 70 -8.23 -2.16 -11.97
N HIS A 71 -7.24 -2.52 -12.75
CA HIS A 71 -5.83 -2.51 -12.36
C HIS A 71 -4.94 -2.26 -13.58
N LEU A 72 -3.79 -1.65 -13.34
CA LEU A 72 -2.73 -1.45 -14.32
C LEU A 72 -1.37 -1.61 -13.67
N ARG A 73 -0.42 -2.11 -14.43
CA ARG A 73 1.01 -2.06 -14.14
C ARG A 73 1.75 -1.46 -15.31
N ALA A 74 2.56 -0.46 -15.04
CA ALA A 74 3.36 0.21 -16.07
C ALA A 74 4.78 0.44 -15.59
N ASN A 75 5.75 0.32 -16.49
CA ASN A 75 7.12 0.76 -16.27
C ASN A 75 7.30 2.11 -16.99
N LEU A 76 7.51 3.17 -16.23
CA LEU A 76 7.58 4.55 -16.69
C LEU A 76 9.03 5.08 -16.71
N GLY A 77 9.99 4.18 -16.88
CA GLY A 77 11.42 4.50 -16.94
C GLY A 77 12.02 4.77 -15.55
N GLY A 78 11.74 5.92 -14.96
CA GLY A 78 12.25 6.30 -13.64
C GLY A 78 11.58 5.58 -12.47
N PHE A 79 10.38 5.04 -12.66
CA PHE A 79 9.64 4.30 -11.65
C PHE A 79 8.65 3.31 -12.29
N ARG A 80 8.21 2.34 -11.52
CA ARG A 80 7.11 1.45 -11.88
C ARG A 80 5.86 1.88 -11.14
N LEU A 81 4.73 1.89 -11.83
CA LEU A 81 3.41 2.19 -11.29
C LEU A 81 2.56 0.92 -11.25
N ARG A 82 1.88 0.70 -10.14
CA ARG A 82 0.73 -0.18 -10.00
C ARG A 82 -0.46 0.65 -9.53
N TRP A 83 -1.51 0.68 -10.34
CA TRP A 83 -2.77 1.33 -10.04
C TRP A 83 -3.86 0.28 -9.88
N GLU A 84 -4.71 0.41 -8.87
CA GLU A 84 -5.80 -0.51 -8.62
C GLU A 84 -7.03 0.25 -8.14
N LEU A 85 -8.16 -0.05 -8.77
CA LEU A 85 -9.47 0.51 -8.46
C LEU A 85 -10.23 -0.47 -7.57
N HIS A 86 -10.60 -0.02 -6.39
CA HIS A 86 -11.44 -0.75 -5.44
C HIS A 86 -12.83 -0.12 -5.36
N THR A 87 -13.71 -0.69 -4.54
CA THR A 87 -15.08 -0.20 -4.39
C THR A 87 -15.13 1.17 -3.71
N GLU A 88 -14.31 1.39 -2.67
CA GLU A 88 -14.32 2.60 -1.84
C GLU A 88 -13.06 3.46 -1.99
N PHE A 89 -12.01 2.94 -2.59
CA PHE A 89 -10.74 3.63 -2.71
C PHE A 89 -9.96 3.25 -3.97
N VAL A 90 -8.95 4.03 -4.28
CA VAL A 90 -7.99 3.78 -5.35
C VAL A 90 -6.61 3.69 -4.75
N THR A 91 -5.83 2.67 -5.13
CA THR A 91 -4.44 2.55 -4.71
C THR A 91 -3.47 2.89 -5.83
N TRP A 92 -2.43 3.63 -5.47
CA TRP A 92 -1.33 4.02 -6.31
C TRP A 92 -0.04 3.56 -5.65
N THR A 93 0.63 2.59 -6.25
CA THR A 93 1.89 2.08 -5.72
C THR A 93 3.01 2.36 -6.71
N PHE A 94 3.99 3.11 -6.26
CA PHE A 94 5.18 3.47 -7.03
C PHE A 94 6.37 2.67 -6.49
N SER A 95 7.21 2.12 -7.35
CA SER A 95 8.43 1.44 -6.93
C SER A 95 9.62 1.88 -7.76
N VAL A 96 10.73 2.14 -7.08
CA VAL A 96 11.98 2.63 -7.65
C VAL A 96 13.12 1.72 -7.17
N PRO A 97 13.81 1.01 -8.06
CA PRO A 97 15.02 0.29 -7.68
C PRO A 97 16.05 1.26 -7.07
N LEU A 98 16.65 0.86 -5.98
CA LEU A 98 17.71 1.63 -5.33
C LEU A 98 19.09 1.07 -5.74
N PRO A 99 20.15 1.91 -5.78
CA PRO A 99 21.50 1.43 -5.86
C PRO A 99 21.85 0.50 -4.70
N ALA A 100 22.73 -0.47 -4.92
CA ALA A 100 23.10 -1.43 -3.88
C ALA A 100 23.74 -0.79 -2.63
N ASP A 101 24.32 0.37 -2.78
CA ASP A 101 24.98 1.18 -1.75
C ASP A 101 24.14 2.36 -1.25
N ALA A 102 22.89 2.52 -1.73
CA ALA A 102 22.02 3.65 -1.40
C ALA A 102 21.85 3.89 0.10
N TRP A 103 21.99 2.83 0.90
CA TRP A 103 21.84 2.85 2.34
C TRP A 103 23.13 3.20 3.11
N ASN A 104 24.28 3.24 2.44
CA ASN A 104 25.57 3.36 3.14
C ASN A 104 25.89 4.77 3.64
N GLN A 105 25.30 5.80 3.07
CA GLN A 105 25.70 7.18 3.31
C GLN A 105 24.57 8.08 3.85
N ARG A 106 23.32 7.79 3.49
CA ARG A 106 22.12 8.56 3.89
C ARG A 106 20.89 7.67 3.86
N ALA A 107 19.81 8.13 4.49
CA ALA A 107 18.49 7.59 4.23
C ALA A 107 18.20 7.62 2.72
N PRO A 108 17.82 6.50 2.11
CA PRO A 108 17.58 6.44 0.67
C PRO A 108 16.36 7.29 0.28
N ALA A 109 16.38 7.80 -0.95
CA ALA A 109 15.29 8.59 -1.49
C ALA A 109 13.94 7.85 -1.42
N ALA A 110 12.86 8.59 -1.19
CA ALA A 110 11.52 8.06 -1.24
C ALA A 110 11.08 7.82 -2.70
N ALA A 111 10.28 6.78 -2.95
CA ALA A 111 9.83 6.48 -4.30
C ALA A 111 8.99 7.61 -4.93
N THR A 112 8.33 8.42 -4.12
CA THR A 112 7.59 9.61 -4.57
C THR A 112 8.46 10.68 -5.22
N GLU A 113 9.76 10.71 -4.94
CA GLU A 113 10.68 11.69 -5.52
C GLU A 113 10.90 11.49 -7.03
N ALA A 114 10.69 10.26 -7.52
CA ALA A 114 10.78 9.92 -8.93
C ALA A 114 9.48 10.22 -9.70
N VAL A 115 8.37 10.49 -9.00
CA VAL A 115 7.05 10.74 -9.60
C VAL A 115 6.89 12.24 -9.86
N PRO A 116 6.31 12.68 -11.01
CA PRO A 116 6.07 14.10 -11.27
C PRO A 116 5.22 14.73 -10.16
N ARG A 117 5.78 15.70 -9.44
CA ARG A 117 5.18 16.29 -8.23
C ARG A 117 3.80 16.90 -8.48
N GLU A 118 3.67 17.64 -9.58
CA GLU A 118 2.41 18.30 -9.94
C GLU A 118 1.31 17.25 -10.18
N TRP A 119 1.63 16.20 -10.92
CA TRP A 119 0.69 15.10 -11.15
C TRP A 119 0.34 14.38 -9.85
N LEU A 120 1.32 14.08 -9.00
CA LEU A 120 1.11 13.38 -7.72
C LEU A 120 0.21 14.19 -6.77
N SER A 121 0.35 15.52 -6.75
CA SER A 121 -0.45 16.40 -5.89
C SER A 121 -1.93 16.50 -6.30
N GLN A 122 -2.26 16.06 -7.50
CA GLN A 122 -3.61 16.12 -8.06
C GLN A 122 -4.33 14.77 -8.09
N LEU A 123 -3.86 13.79 -7.32
CA LEU A 123 -4.53 12.49 -7.21
C LEU A 123 -5.98 12.66 -6.76
N PRO A 124 -6.97 12.13 -7.51
CA PRO A 124 -8.39 12.29 -7.16
C PRO A 124 -8.78 11.58 -5.88
N GLY A 125 -9.59 12.23 -5.04
CA GLY A 125 -10.07 11.69 -3.77
C GLY A 125 -9.42 12.34 -2.56
N LEU A 126 -9.60 11.71 -1.40
CA LEU A 126 -8.98 12.12 -0.14
C LEU A 126 -7.90 11.09 0.27
N CYS A 127 -6.71 11.56 0.58
CA CYS A 127 -5.64 10.67 1.00
C CYS A 127 -5.99 10.00 2.34
N LEU A 128 -6.21 8.68 2.30
CA LEU A 128 -6.46 7.87 3.48
C LEU A 128 -5.17 7.32 4.08
N CYS A 129 -4.23 6.94 3.24
CA CYS A 129 -2.95 6.36 3.64
C CYS A 129 -1.88 6.76 2.64
N GLN A 130 -0.73 7.15 3.16
CA GLN A 130 0.49 7.36 2.38
C GLN A 130 1.64 6.69 3.12
N LEU A 131 2.10 5.56 2.60
CA LEU A 131 3.19 4.77 3.18
C LEU A 131 4.43 4.86 2.31
N GLN A 132 5.58 5.17 2.93
CA GLN A 132 6.91 4.98 2.34
C GLN A 132 7.51 3.70 2.91
N LEU A 133 7.88 2.77 2.04
CA LEU A 133 8.48 1.49 2.41
C LEU A 133 9.82 1.32 1.68
N TRP A 134 10.89 1.17 2.44
CA TRP A 134 12.20 0.80 1.90
C TRP A 134 12.44 -0.69 2.15
N VAL A 135 12.68 -1.42 1.09
CA VAL A 135 13.02 -2.84 1.12
C VAL A 135 14.51 -2.97 0.86
N LEU A 136 15.23 -3.44 1.84
CA LEU A 136 16.68 -3.47 1.86
C LEU A 136 17.19 -4.91 1.96
N PRO A 137 18.40 -5.22 1.45
CA PRO A 137 19.03 -6.49 1.74
C PRO A 137 19.33 -6.61 3.23
N THR A 138 19.48 -7.83 3.73
CA THR A 138 19.86 -8.07 5.13
C THR A 138 21.23 -7.48 5.41
N ARG A 139 21.31 -6.77 6.54
CA ARG A 139 22.54 -6.27 7.14
C ARG A 139 22.54 -6.59 8.63
N GLU A 140 23.70 -6.57 9.26
CA GLU A 140 23.77 -6.66 10.71
C GLU A 140 23.16 -5.42 11.35
N TYR A 141 22.55 -5.57 12.51
CA TYR A 141 21.78 -4.49 13.18
C TYR A 141 22.65 -3.24 13.44
N ASP A 142 23.94 -3.43 13.73
CA ASP A 142 24.89 -2.35 13.96
C ASP A 142 25.19 -1.51 12.69
N GLU A 143 24.77 -1.98 11.52
CA GLU A 143 24.94 -1.29 10.23
C GLU A 143 23.71 -0.50 9.79
N LEU A 144 22.76 -0.23 10.70
CA LEU A 144 21.51 0.49 10.41
C LEU A 144 21.44 1.88 11.06
N PRO A 145 22.52 2.70 11.08
CA PRO A 145 22.51 4.00 11.74
C PRO A 145 21.48 4.98 11.13
N GLN A 146 21.03 4.73 9.88
CA GLN A 146 20.09 5.58 9.17
C GLN A 146 18.62 5.27 9.51
N LEU A 147 18.32 4.24 10.31
CA LEU A 147 16.94 4.02 10.78
C LEU A 147 16.39 5.22 11.54
N GLY A 148 17.20 5.86 12.39
CA GLY A 148 16.82 7.08 13.11
C GLY A 148 16.58 8.30 12.22
N GLU A 149 17.09 8.33 10.99
CA GLU A 149 16.77 9.37 10.01
C GLU A 149 15.39 9.14 9.35
N LEU A 150 14.94 7.90 9.26
CA LEU A 150 13.66 7.52 8.65
C LEU A 150 12.55 7.38 9.67
N LEU A 151 12.83 6.80 10.84
CA LEU A 151 11.86 6.41 11.86
C LEU A 151 12.19 7.08 13.18
N ARG A 152 11.17 7.36 13.98
CA ARG A 152 11.34 7.91 15.32
C ARG A 152 11.75 6.83 16.29
N GLU A 153 12.87 7.01 16.97
CA GLU A 153 13.42 6.03 17.91
C GLU A 153 12.52 5.80 19.13
N ASP A 154 11.82 6.84 19.60
CA ASP A 154 10.95 6.79 20.77
C ASP A 154 9.68 5.93 20.58
N SER A 155 9.29 5.69 19.33
CA SER A 155 8.12 4.88 18.94
C SER A 155 8.48 3.71 18.01
N LEU A 156 9.76 3.40 17.88
CA LEU A 156 10.24 2.34 16.99
C LEU A 156 9.73 0.97 17.41
N VAL A 157 9.14 0.26 16.46
CA VAL A 157 8.68 -1.12 16.60
C VAL A 157 9.36 -1.98 15.56
N ALA A 158 9.93 -3.09 16.00
CA ALA A 158 10.52 -4.10 15.16
C ALA A 158 9.74 -5.42 15.25
N SER A 159 9.57 -6.09 14.12
CA SER A 159 8.90 -7.39 14.06
C SER A 159 9.61 -8.33 13.09
N SER A 160 9.87 -9.55 13.54
CA SER A 160 10.29 -10.62 12.64
C SER A 160 9.13 -11.07 11.77
N VAL A 161 9.36 -11.19 10.47
CA VAL A 161 8.35 -11.56 9.47
C VAL A 161 8.80 -12.74 8.61
N ALA A 162 7.84 -13.34 7.91
CA ALA A 162 8.10 -14.46 7.01
C ALA A 162 8.87 -15.62 7.69
N GLN A 163 8.51 -15.97 8.94
CA GLN A 163 9.15 -17.05 9.71
C GLN A 163 10.65 -16.79 10.00
N GLY A 164 11.01 -15.55 10.32
CA GLY A 164 12.38 -15.16 10.62
C GLY A 164 13.26 -14.88 9.39
N HIS A 165 12.68 -14.87 8.18
CA HIS A 165 13.43 -14.57 6.96
C HIS A 165 13.52 -13.08 6.63
N GLY A 166 12.92 -12.21 7.43
CA GLY A 166 12.98 -10.77 7.28
C GLY A 166 12.57 -10.06 8.55
N GLU A 167 12.83 -8.76 8.61
CA GLU A 167 12.46 -7.89 9.73
C GLU A 167 11.82 -6.62 9.22
N VAL A 168 10.71 -6.21 9.84
CA VAL A 168 10.01 -4.96 9.56
C VAL A 168 10.19 -4.00 10.71
N PHE A 169 10.53 -2.77 10.40
CA PHE A 169 10.64 -1.65 11.32
C PHE A 169 9.62 -0.58 10.94
N THR A 170 8.93 -0.01 11.92
CA THR A 170 8.00 1.12 11.76
C THR A 170 7.89 1.88 13.08
N ASP A 171 7.45 3.12 13.03
CA ASP A 171 7.16 3.93 14.21
C ASP A 171 5.67 4.27 14.36
N PHE A 172 4.83 3.80 13.43
CA PHE A 172 3.40 4.11 13.35
C PHE A 172 3.05 5.61 13.37
N CYS A 173 4.01 6.47 13.07
CA CYS A 173 3.85 7.92 13.05
C CYS A 173 3.54 8.43 11.64
N VAL A 174 2.79 9.51 11.57
CA VAL A 174 2.72 10.34 10.36
C VAL A 174 3.83 11.38 10.44
N HIS A 175 4.71 11.39 9.46
CA HIS A 175 5.84 12.30 9.36
C HIS A 175 5.44 13.65 8.74
N ALA A 176 6.36 14.63 8.74
CA ALA A 176 6.09 15.98 8.25
C ALA A 176 5.70 16.05 6.77
N ASP A 177 6.08 15.03 5.99
CA ASP A 177 5.68 14.86 4.58
C ASP A 177 4.30 14.19 4.40
N GLY A 178 3.58 13.94 5.50
CA GLY A 178 2.28 13.27 5.52
C GLY A 178 2.34 11.75 5.39
N SER A 179 3.54 11.14 5.30
CA SER A 179 3.68 9.70 5.15
C SER A 179 3.87 8.96 6.48
N SER A 180 3.37 7.75 6.58
CA SER A 180 3.87 6.72 7.47
C SER A 180 5.08 6.03 6.84
N ARG A 181 5.92 5.40 7.66
CA ARG A 181 7.18 4.83 7.18
C ARG A 181 7.41 3.41 7.68
N MET A 182 7.96 2.59 6.80
CA MET A 182 8.41 1.22 7.10
C MET A 182 9.75 0.94 6.44
N VAL A 183 10.56 0.15 7.12
CA VAL A 183 11.79 -0.45 6.57
C VAL A 183 11.66 -1.96 6.67
N LEU A 184 11.86 -2.66 5.57
CA LEU A 184 11.86 -4.13 5.50
C LEU A 184 13.26 -4.61 5.13
N LEU A 185 13.88 -5.34 6.03
CA LEU A 185 15.08 -6.13 5.74
C LEU A 185 14.66 -7.45 5.11
N ALA A 186 15.01 -7.63 3.84
CA ALA A 186 14.44 -8.71 3.02
C ALA A 186 15.05 -10.10 3.30
N GLY A 187 16.18 -10.18 4.00
CA GLY A 187 16.86 -11.45 4.23
C GLY A 187 17.23 -12.15 2.92
N SER A 188 17.21 -13.47 2.96
CA SER A 188 17.47 -14.34 1.80
C SER A 188 16.18 -14.72 1.04
N MET A 189 15.12 -13.92 1.14
CA MET A 189 13.85 -14.24 0.50
C MET A 189 13.93 -14.23 -1.01
N ALA A 190 13.39 -15.30 -1.63
CA ALA A 190 13.21 -15.33 -3.08
C ALA A 190 12.28 -14.18 -3.55
N PRO A 191 12.50 -13.59 -4.75
CA PRO A 191 11.75 -12.42 -5.23
C PRO A 191 10.23 -12.56 -5.19
N ARG A 192 9.68 -13.73 -5.50
CA ARG A 192 8.23 -13.99 -5.43
C ARG A 192 7.70 -13.98 -3.98
N ARG A 193 8.49 -14.49 -3.02
CA ARG A 193 8.13 -14.51 -1.60
C ARG A 193 8.17 -13.08 -1.03
N LEU A 194 9.22 -12.34 -1.39
CA LEU A 194 9.37 -10.94 -1.01
C LEU A 194 8.22 -10.08 -1.54
N GLY A 195 7.87 -10.21 -2.82
CA GLY A 195 6.74 -9.48 -3.40
C GLY A 195 5.40 -9.77 -2.71
N ARG A 196 5.15 -11.04 -2.32
CA ARG A 196 3.95 -11.39 -1.53
C ARG A 196 3.96 -10.77 -0.14
N LEU A 197 5.12 -10.73 0.52
CA LEU A 197 5.24 -10.10 1.84
C LEU A 197 4.98 -8.59 1.74
N VAL A 198 5.62 -7.91 0.79
CA VAL A 198 5.42 -6.49 0.55
C VAL A 198 3.94 -6.19 0.27
N GLN A 199 3.30 -6.93 -0.61
CA GLN A 199 1.88 -6.74 -0.89
C GLN A 199 1.03 -6.86 0.38
N ARG A 200 1.28 -7.85 1.24
CA ARG A 200 0.56 -8.01 2.51
C ARG A 200 0.78 -6.83 3.46
N LEU A 201 2.00 -6.29 3.53
CA LEU A 201 2.27 -5.10 4.35
C LEU A 201 1.49 -3.88 3.87
N LEU A 202 1.43 -3.66 2.55
CA LEU A 202 0.65 -2.58 1.96
C LEU A 202 -0.85 -2.78 2.20
N GLU A 203 -1.37 -3.99 2.06
CA GLU A 203 -2.76 -4.34 2.34
C GLU A 203 -3.11 -4.14 3.82
N ILE A 204 -2.25 -4.60 4.74
CA ILE A 204 -2.45 -4.41 6.19
C ILE A 204 -2.56 -2.92 6.51
N GLU A 205 -1.65 -2.09 6.00
CA GLU A 205 -1.69 -0.66 6.24
C GLU A 205 -2.95 -0.01 5.65
N THR A 206 -3.33 -0.36 4.42
CA THR A 206 -4.54 0.10 3.77
C THR A 206 -5.78 -0.21 4.60
N TYR A 207 -5.98 -1.48 4.96
CA TYR A 207 -7.18 -1.90 5.69
C TYR A 207 -7.17 -1.46 7.15
N ARG A 208 -6.00 -1.33 7.78
CA ARG A 208 -5.87 -0.73 9.11
C ARG A 208 -6.40 0.71 9.10
N MET A 209 -5.98 1.53 8.13
CA MET A 209 -6.43 2.91 8.01
C MET A 209 -7.92 3.00 7.65
N ALA A 210 -8.41 2.16 6.75
CA ALA A 210 -9.83 2.10 6.40
C ALA A 210 -10.71 1.71 7.61
N ALA A 211 -10.28 0.73 8.41
CA ALA A 211 -10.99 0.32 9.62
C ALA A 211 -11.01 1.43 10.67
N LEU A 212 -9.93 2.19 10.82
CA LEU A 212 -9.84 3.29 11.78
C LEU A 212 -10.76 4.48 11.42
N LEU A 213 -11.25 4.61 10.18
CA LEU A 213 -12.27 5.59 9.83
C LEU A 213 -13.57 5.40 10.64
N GLY A 214 -13.89 4.19 11.03
CA GLY A 214 -15.05 3.88 11.88
C GLY A 214 -14.86 4.18 13.36
N LEU A 215 -13.64 4.42 13.82
CA LEU A 215 -13.34 4.57 15.24
C LEU A 215 -14.03 5.78 15.92
N PRO A 216 -14.12 6.98 15.30
CA PRO A 216 -14.87 8.09 15.90
C PRO A 216 -16.34 7.76 16.11
N ALA A 217 -17.00 7.21 15.12
CA ALA A 217 -18.41 6.80 15.20
C ALA A 217 -18.65 5.69 16.24
N ALA A 218 -17.74 4.72 16.33
CA ALA A 218 -17.80 3.66 17.33
C ALA A 218 -17.64 4.22 18.77
N ARG A 219 -16.76 5.20 18.97
CA ARG A 219 -16.60 5.88 20.27
C ARG A 219 -17.81 6.68 20.66
N GLU A 220 -18.44 7.40 19.72
CA GLU A 220 -19.67 8.14 19.94
C GLU A 220 -20.82 7.18 20.32
N ALA A 221 -21.03 6.12 19.53
CA ALA A 221 -22.03 5.09 19.83
C ALA A 221 -21.81 4.43 21.20
N SER A 222 -20.56 4.16 21.57
CA SER A 222 -20.20 3.57 22.86
C SER A 222 -20.60 4.47 24.04
N SER A 223 -20.45 5.79 23.91
CA SER A 223 -20.84 6.73 24.94
C SER A 223 -22.37 6.79 25.14
N VAL A 224 -23.13 6.73 24.03
CA VAL A 224 -24.60 6.69 24.05
C VAL A 224 -25.12 5.39 24.67
N LEU A 225 -24.50 4.25 24.31
CA LEU A 225 -24.85 2.96 24.89
C LEU A 225 -24.59 2.90 26.39
N ALA A 226 -23.45 3.38 26.86
CA ALA A 226 -23.11 3.43 28.28
C ALA A 226 -24.05 4.34 29.08
N PHE A 227 -24.59 5.40 28.47
CA PHE A 227 -25.64 6.22 29.05
C PHE A 227 -26.96 5.45 29.17
N ALA A 228 -27.41 4.83 28.07
CA ALA A 228 -28.66 4.07 28.04
C ALA A 228 -28.64 2.87 29.00
N GLU A 229 -27.52 2.18 29.14
CA GLU A 229 -27.33 1.08 30.11
C GLU A 229 -27.52 1.56 31.56
N ARG A 230 -27.03 2.74 31.91
CA ARG A 230 -27.24 3.32 33.26
C ARG A 230 -28.68 3.69 33.52
N GLU A 231 -29.37 4.30 32.55
CA GLU A 231 -30.80 4.64 32.65
C GLU A 231 -31.70 3.40 32.81
N LEU A 232 -31.31 2.27 32.21
CA LEU A 232 -32.06 1.01 32.31
C LEU A 232 -31.78 0.25 33.62
N ALA A 233 -30.72 0.57 34.36
CA ALA A 233 -30.34 -0.06 35.63
C ALA A 233 -30.93 0.66 36.84
N GLU A 234 -31.54 1.84 36.68
CA GLU A 234 -32.32 2.58 37.69
C GLU A 234 -33.79 2.22 37.62
#